data_c8479adce84a3b1545733229cbd81cb5
#
_entry.id   c8479adce84a3b1545733229cbd81cb5
#
_cell.length_a   1.000
_cell.length_b   1.000
_cell.length_c   1.000
_cell.angle_alpha   90.00
_cell.angle_beta   90.00
_cell.angle_gamma   90.00
#
_symmetry.space_group_name_H-M   'P 1'
#
loop_
_entity.id
_entity.type
_entity.pdbx_description
1 polymer ?
#
loop_
_entity_poly.entity_id
_entity_poly.type
_entity_poly.pdbx_seq_one_letter_code
_entity_poly.pdbx_strand_id
1 'polypeptide(L)'
;PDVPEAVRVTPLETPGVFPVSEAEAQRLSRGLAPARQGMRSWKDMRFAVEQSLAYVRAKPSSRVAVNYPALQVTYGEMEKGLERLLRLLPFLDKAPEVLASDFRWVRIGPDFGFTGYYEPEIPASHVRKGRFQYPIYKSPPDLRKKRPYHTRHAIDCKGALKGRGLELAWVEDPVDIFMLQIQGSGRLRFEDGSVRSVLYDGQNGHKYVALGRVMVDRGLLKREEVSMFSIREWLAAHPDQVTDLLDTNPSYVFFKLGKPGTSGSKGSMGRRITPWVSVATDQSVLPNGLLTLMNVTLPDEGGEHSVPFNALTLPQDTGGAIKRNRVDLFCGNGETATHTASYLDNRGAVFLLLPR
;
A
#
# COMPACT_ATOMS: atom_id res chain seq x y z
N PRO A 1 -13.01 19.37 18.05
CA PRO A 1 -13.79 18.18 18.38
C PRO A 1 -12.81 17.12 18.87
N ASP A 2 -13.07 16.60 20.09
CA ASP A 2 -12.23 15.57 20.70
C ASP A 2 -12.20 14.35 19.77
N VAL A 3 -10.99 13.92 19.42
CA VAL A 3 -10.80 12.69 18.65
C VAL A 3 -11.15 11.52 19.57
N PRO A 4 -12.09 10.65 19.21
CA PRO A 4 -12.52 9.56 20.07
C PRO A 4 -11.32 8.71 20.52
N GLU A 5 -11.35 8.27 21.78
CA GLU A 5 -10.34 7.35 22.29
C GLU A 5 -10.36 6.06 21.48
N ALA A 6 -9.21 5.64 21.02
CA ALA A 6 -9.14 4.49 20.14
C ALA A 6 -9.34 3.20 20.95
N VAL A 7 -10.15 2.34 20.38
CA VAL A 7 -10.54 1.07 20.97
C VAL A 7 -9.38 0.08 20.85
N ARG A 8 -8.92 -0.45 21.99
CA ARG A 8 -7.99 -1.59 22.00
C ARG A 8 -8.78 -2.90 21.85
N VAL A 9 -8.32 -3.76 20.97
CA VAL A 9 -8.86 -5.11 20.74
C VAL A 9 -7.88 -6.14 21.29
N THR A 10 -8.40 -7.16 21.96
CA THR A 10 -7.57 -8.28 22.45
C THR A 10 -6.93 -9.01 21.27
N PRO A 11 -5.62 -9.28 21.28
CA PRO A 11 -4.95 -10.04 20.23
C PRO A 11 -5.58 -11.41 19.98
N LEU A 12 -5.59 -11.85 18.73
CA LEU A 12 -6.14 -13.14 18.31
C LEU A 12 -5.08 -13.93 17.53
N GLU A 13 -4.66 -15.06 18.08
CA GLU A 13 -3.66 -15.92 17.43
C GLU A 13 -4.28 -17.11 16.68
N THR A 14 -5.56 -17.41 16.93
CA THR A 14 -6.24 -18.56 16.33
C THR A 14 -6.74 -18.24 14.93
N PRO A 15 -6.43 -19.08 13.92
CA PRO A 15 -7.02 -18.97 12.60
C PRO A 15 -8.55 -19.20 12.62
N GLY A 16 -9.29 -18.42 11.85
CA GLY A 16 -10.72 -18.60 11.72
C GLY A 16 -11.50 -17.34 11.41
N VAL A 17 -12.82 -17.49 11.40
CA VAL A 17 -13.80 -16.42 11.23
C VAL A 17 -14.65 -16.36 12.50
N PHE A 18 -14.64 -15.23 13.17
CA PHE A 18 -15.26 -15.05 14.47
C PHE A 18 -16.35 -13.99 14.39
N PRO A 19 -17.61 -14.33 14.75
CA PRO A 19 -18.69 -13.34 14.84
C PRO A 19 -18.31 -12.25 15.86
N VAL A 20 -18.62 -11.00 15.52
CA VAL A 20 -18.44 -9.84 16.40
C VAL A 20 -19.80 -9.49 17.00
N SER A 21 -19.84 -9.28 18.32
CA SER A 21 -21.06 -8.86 18.99
C SER A 21 -21.47 -7.42 18.57
N GLU A 22 -22.75 -7.11 18.65
CA GLU A 22 -23.22 -5.76 18.33
C GLU A 22 -22.59 -4.71 19.25
N ALA A 23 -22.43 -5.02 20.52
CA ALA A 23 -21.78 -4.13 21.49
C ALA A 23 -20.31 -3.83 21.12
N GLU A 24 -19.57 -4.84 20.67
CA GLU A 24 -18.19 -4.66 20.21
C GLU A 24 -18.15 -3.88 18.88
N ALA A 25 -19.04 -4.18 17.94
CA ALA A 25 -19.16 -3.44 16.69
C ALA A 25 -19.49 -1.96 16.93
N GLN A 26 -20.41 -1.65 17.87
CA GLN A 26 -20.71 -0.28 18.28
C GLN A 26 -19.50 0.43 18.88
N ARG A 27 -18.77 -0.25 19.78
CA ARG A 27 -17.55 0.30 20.39
C ARG A 27 -16.49 0.60 19.32
N LEU A 28 -16.24 -0.32 18.39
CA LEU A 28 -15.30 -0.12 17.28
C LEU A 28 -15.73 1.02 16.37
N SER A 29 -17.02 1.11 16.06
CA SER A 29 -17.58 2.17 15.21
C SER A 29 -17.41 3.56 15.83
N ARG A 30 -17.64 3.70 17.15
CA ARG A 30 -17.43 4.98 17.88
C ARG A 30 -15.96 5.40 17.92
N GLY A 31 -15.03 4.48 17.82
CA GLY A 31 -13.59 4.76 17.72
C GLY A 31 -13.13 5.26 16.34
N LEU A 32 -14.04 5.32 15.36
CA LEU A 32 -13.74 5.82 14.01
C LEU A 32 -13.72 7.35 13.99
N ALA A 33 -12.68 7.91 13.38
CA ALA A 33 -12.55 9.35 13.20
C ALA A 33 -12.01 9.65 11.79
N PRO A 34 -12.75 10.36 10.93
CA PRO A 34 -12.33 10.66 9.57
C PRO A 34 -11.01 11.45 9.54
N ALA A 35 -10.78 12.35 10.51
CA ALA A 35 -9.55 13.11 10.61
C ALA A 35 -8.28 12.23 10.74
N ARG A 36 -8.38 11.08 11.41
CA ARG A 36 -7.27 10.11 11.50
C ARG A 36 -6.92 9.45 10.17
N GLN A 37 -7.84 9.48 9.22
CA GLN A 37 -7.65 8.99 7.85
C GLN A 37 -7.46 10.14 6.84
N GLY A 38 -7.08 11.34 7.32
CA GLY A 38 -6.82 12.50 6.47
C GLY A 38 -8.08 13.08 5.80
N MET A 39 -9.27 12.75 6.30
CA MET A 39 -10.55 13.20 5.77
C MET A 39 -11.18 14.25 6.70
N ARG A 40 -11.89 15.23 6.14
CA ARG A 40 -12.64 16.23 6.89
C ARG A 40 -13.99 15.69 7.38
N SER A 41 -14.53 14.73 6.64
CA SER A 41 -15.81 14.09 6.87
C SER A 41 -15.79 12.71 6.20
N TRP A 42 -16.61 11.78 6.67
CA TRP A 42 -16.80 10.48 6.03
C TRP A 42 -17.31 10.59 4.58
N LYS A 43 -17.92 11.71 4.19
CA LYS A 43 -18.28 11.98 2.79
C LYS A 43 -17.07 11.98 1.85
N ASP A 44 -15.90 12.31 2.35
CA ASP A 44 -14.66 12.32 1.56
C ASP A 44 -14.23 10.89 1.15
N MET A 45 -14.71 9.86 1.86
CA MET A 45 -14.47 8.45 1.51
C MET A 45 -15.22 7.98 0.24
N ARG A 46 -16.22 8.75 -0.21
CA ARG A 46 -17.08 8.41 -1.37
C ARG A 46 -16.26 7.96 -2.58
N PHE A 47 -15.25 8.73 -2.95
CA PHE A 47 -14.42 8.42 -4.11
C PHE A 47 -13.79 7.01 -4.00
N ALA A 48 -13.19 6.67 -2.86
CA ALA A 48 -12.56 5.35 -2.65
C ALA A 48 -13.58 4.21 -2.74
N VAL A 49 -14.77 4.39 -2.16
CA VAL A 49 -15.85 3.39 -2.21
C VAL A 49 -16.34 3.20 -3.65
N GLU A 50 -16.51 4.29 -4.42
CA GLU A 50 -16.92 4.22 -5.84
C GLU A 50 -15.88 3.51 -6.72
N GLN A 51 -14.57 3.63 -6.42
CA GLN A 51 -13.53 2.86 -7.12
C GLN A 51 -13.68 1.35 -6.85
N SER A 52 -13.93 0.95 -5.59
CA SER A 52 -14.19 -0.44 -5.23
C SER A 52 -15.48 -0.96 -5.87
N LEU A 53 -16.54 -0.17 -5.82
CA LEU A 53 -17.85 -0.53 -6.38
C LEU A 53 -17.75 -0.78 -7.90
N ALA A 54 -17.07 0.10 -8.62
CA ALA A 54 -16.88 -0.07 -10.06
C ALA A 54 -16.00 -1.30 -10.41
N TYR A 55 -15.05 -1.68 -9.55
CA TYR A 55 -14.29 -2.92 -9.70
C TYR A 55 -15.15 -4.15 -9.45
N VAL A 56 -15.92 -4.16 -8.37
CA VAL A 56 -16.81 -5.27 -7.97
C VAL A 56 -17.87 -5.52 -9.04
N ARG A 57 -18.52 -4.48 -9.56
CA ARG A 57 -19.53 -4.55 -10.63
C ARG A 57 -19.00 -5.13 -11.94
N ALA A 58 -17.70 -5.08 -12.18
CA ALA A 58 -17.09 -5.71 -13.36
C ALA A 58 -16.90 -7.23 -13.19
N LYS A 59 -17.31 -7.82 -12.06
CA LYS A 59 -17.23 -9.26 -11.78
C LYS A 59 -18.62 -9.88 -11.82
N PRO A 60 -18.75 -11.18 -12.16
CA PRO A 60 -20.02 -11.89 -12.02
C PRO A 60 -20.50 -11.83 -10.56
N SER A 61 -21.72 -11.36 -10.32
CA SER A 61 -22.26 -11.14 -8.97
C SER A 61 -22.35 -12.43 -8.13
N SER A 62 -22.60 -13.56 -8.78
CA SER A 62 -22.69 -14.88 -8.14
C SER A 62 -21.33 -15.50 -7.80
N ARG A 63 -20.23 -14.94 -8.35
CA ARG A 63 -18.89 -15.47 -8.09
C ARG A 63 -18.48 -15.24 -6.65
N VAL A 64 -18.03 -16.32 -5.98
CA VAL A 64 -17.47 -16.24 -4.62
C VAL A 64 -16.12 -15.50 -4.67
N ALA A 65 -16.01 -14.45 -3.86
CA ALA A 65 -14.80 -13.64 -3.69
C ALA A 65 -14.04 -14.02 -2.39
N VAL A 66 -14.77 -14.17 -1.28
CA VAL A 66 -14.23 -14.65 0.01
C VAL A 66 -14.67 -16.09 0.20
N ASN A 67 -13.72 -16.97 0.48
CA ASN A 67 -14.00 -18.40 0.66
C ASN A 67 -13.26 -18.99 1.85
N TYR A 68 -13.78 -18.76 3.05
CA TYR A 68 -13.35 -19.43 4.28
C TYR A 68 -14.29 -20.61 4.60
N PRO A 69 -13.85 -21.62 5.36
CA PRO A 69 -14.70 -22.75 5.73
C PRO A 69 -16.03 -22.35 6.38
N ALA A 70 -16.04 -21.28 7.17
CA ALA A 70 -17.22 -20.78 7.88
C ALA A 70 -17.85 -19.51 7.25
N LEU A 71 -17.32 -19.02 6.12
CA LEU A 71 -17.78 -17.77 5.52
C LEU A 71 -17.53 -17.76 4.00
N GLN A 72 -18.59 -17.66 3.23
CA GLN A 72 -18.50 -17.32 1.81
C GLN A 72 -19.15 -15.96 1.56
N VAL A 73 -18.50 -15.13 0.73
CA VAL A 73 -19.03 -13.84 0.30
C VAL A 73 -18.87 -13.72 -1.21
N THR A 74 -19.95 -13.41 -1.89
CA THR A 74 -19.99 -13.20 -3.34
C THR A 74 -19.67 -11.76 -3.70
N TYR A 75 -19.31 -11.49 -4.96
CA TYR A 75 -19.16 -10.11 -5.44
C TYR A 75 -20.48 -9.32 -5.36
N GLY A 76 -21.64 -9.97 -5.51
CA GLY A 76 -22.94 -9.33 -5.33
C GLY A 76 -23.21 -8.88 -3.90
N GLU A 77 -22.75 -9.65 -2.89
CA GLU A 77 -22.83 -9.23 -1.49
C GLU A 77 -21.86 -8.08 -1.19
N MET A 78 -20.66 -8.13 -1.76
CA MET A 78 -19.70 -7.00 -1.64
C MET A 78 -20.27 -5.72 -2.27
N GLU A 79 -20.91 -5.82 -3.45
CA GLU A 79 -21.59 -4.69 -4.09
C GLU A 79 -22.64 -4.07 -3.17
N LYS A 80 -23.55 -4.90 -2.63
CA LYS A 80 -24.57 -4.44 -1.68
C LYS A 80 -23.99 -3.75 -0.45
N GLY A 81 -22.88 -4.29 0.10
CA GLY A 81 -22.17 -3.71 1.23
C GLY A 81 -21.60 -2.32 0.91
N LEU A 82 -20.94 -2.17 -0.25
CA LEU A 82 -20.39 -0.89 -0.70
C LEU A 82 -21.48 0.15 -0.98
N GLU A 83 -22.59 -0.24 -1.62
CA GLU A 83 -23.75 0.62 -1.84
C GLU A 83 -24.38 1.08 -0.52
N ARG A 84 -24.47 0.16 0.45
CA ARG A 84 -24.97 0.49 1.79
C ARG A 84 -24.05 1.51 2.46
N LEU A 85 -22.73 1.31 2.42
CA LEU A 85 -21.77 2.27 2.95
C LEU A 85 -21.93 3.64 2.29
N LEU A 86 -22.07 3.71 0.96
CA LEU A 86 -22.27 5.00 0.26
C LEU A 86 -23.49 5.76 0.78
N ARG A 87 -24.58 5.06 1.11
CA ARG A 87 -25.78 5.70 1.71
C ARG A 87 -25.55 6.16 3.14
N LEU A 88 -24.69 5.48 3.90
CA LEU A 88 -24.40 5.80 5.30
C LEU A 88 -23.37 6.91 5.47
N LEU A 89 -22.44 7.11 4.53
CA LEU A 89 -21.36 8.10 4.64
C LEU A 89 -21.82 9.50 5.13
N PRO A 90 -22.96 10.06 4.68
CA PRO A 90 -23.41 11.37 5.14
C PRO A 90 -23.79 11.43 6.63
N PHE A 91 -24.02 10.30 7.25
CA PHE A 91 -24.53 10.19 8.63
C PHE A 91 -23.42 9.79 9.62
N LEU A 92 -22.33 9.18 9.14
CA LEU A 92 -21.28 8.60 9.98
C LEU A 92 -20.52 9.64 10.84
N ASP A 93 -20.48 10.90 10.43
CA ASP A 93 -19.87 11.97 11.26
C ASP A 93 -20.62 12.20 12.58
N LYS A 94 -21.92 11.88 12.63
CA LYS A 94 -22.79 12.08 13.80
C LYS A 94 -23.14 10.78 14.51
N ALA A 95 -23.24 9.69 13.78
CA ALA A 95 -23.72 8.41 14.27
C ALA A 95 -22.93 7.24 13.65
N PRO A 96 -21.61 7.11 13.94
CA PRO A 96 -20.79 6.03 13.37
C PRO A 96 -21.28 4.65 13.80
N GLU A 97 -21.98 4.53 14.92
CA GLU A 97 -22.56 3.27 15.44
C GLU A 97 -23.62 2.66 14.54
N VAL A 98 -24.17 3.38 13.57
CA VAL A 98 -25.11 2.80 12.57
C VAL A 98 -24.42 1.69 11.75
N LEU A 99 -23.09 1.68 11.66
CA LEU A 99 -22.36 0.58 11.05
C LEU A 99 -22.57 -0.74 11.78
N ALA A 100 -22.75 -0.72 13.09
CA ALA A 100 -22.99 -1.93 13.88
C ALA A 100 -24.38 -2.53 13.62
N SER A 101 -25.40 -1.70 13.39
CA SER A 101 -26.75 -2.16 13.07
C SER A 101 -26.94 -2.53 11.59
N ASP A 102 -26.26 -1.83 10.71
CA ASP A 102 -26.41 -1.99 9.25
C ASP A 102 -25.57 -3.11 8.65
N PHE A 103 -24.47 -3.51 9.32
CA PHE A 103 -23.60 -4.58 8.86
C PHE A 103 -23.53 -5.75 9.85
N ARG A 104 -23.34 -6.95 9.32
CA ARG A 104 -22.83 -8.09 10.06
C ARG A 104 -21.32 -7.98 10.11
N TRP A 105 -20.75 -8.02 11.31
CA TRP A 105 -19.30 -7.93 11.51
C TRP A 105 -18.72 -9.30 11.80
N VAL A 106 -17.59 -9.59 11.18
CA VAL A 106 -16.80 -10.78 11.47
C VAL A 106 -15.32 -10.40 11.57
N ARG A 107 -14.63 -10.94 12.56
CA ARG A 107 -13.18 -10.81 12.71
C ARG A 107 -12.50 -11.97 12.03
N ILE A 108 -11.42 -11.68 11.29
CA ILE A 108 -10.58 -12.71 10.69
C ILE A 108 -9.35 -12.91 11.57
N GLY A 109 -9.09 -14.16 11.95
CA GLY A 109 -7.90 -14.55 12.70
C GLY A 109 -6.94 -15.42 11.89
N PRO A 110 -5.68 -15.50 12.32
CA PRO A 110 -5.05 -14.71 13.38
C PRO A 110 -4.89 -13.24 12.97
N ASP A 111 -4.48 -12.39 13.94
CA ASP A 111 -4.19 -10.99 13.69
C ASP A 111 -3.16 -10.80 12.58
N PHE A 112 -3.32 -9.69 11.85
CA PHE A 112 -2.53 -9.36 10.68
C PHE A 112 -1.27 -8.56 11.07
N GLY A 113 -0.19 -8.77 10.34
CA GLY A 113 0.95 -7.85 10.33
C GLY A 113 0.63 -6.66 9.43
N PHE A 114 0.81 -5.45 9.96
CA PHE A 114 0.59 -4.20 9.24
C PHE A 114 1.90 -3.53 8.93
N THR A 115 2.07 -3.16 7.68
CA THR A 115 3.13 -2.26 7.19
C THR A 115 2.50 -1.12 6.41
N GLY A 116 3.31 -0.17 5.97
CA GLY A 116 2.84 0.94 5.17
C GLY A 116 3.67 1.12 3.91
N TYR A 117 3.06 1.71 2.89
CA TYR A 117 3.75 2.17 1.69
C TYR A 117 3.27 3.58 1.30
N TYR A 118 4.11 4.30 0.56
CA TYR A 118 3.85 5.69 0.22
C TYR A 118 4.26 6.00 -1.23
N GLU A 119 3.89 7.16 -1.74
CA GLU A 119 4.36 7.69 -3.01
C GLU A 119 5.58 8.59 -2.79
N PRO A 120 6.81 8.12 -3.03
CA PRO A 120 7.97 9.00 -3.00
C PRO A 120 7.86 10.07 -4.09
N GLU A 121 8.28 11.29 -3.77
CA GLU A 121 8.43 12.36 -4.74
C GLU A 121 9.92 12.57 -4.99
N ILE A 122 10.36 12.35 -6.23
CA ILE A 122 11.76 12.29 -6.63
C ILE A 122 12.07 13.42 -7.62
N PRO A 123 13.09 14.25 -7.38
CA PRO A 123 13.61 15.18 -8.37
C PRO A 123 14.05 14.46 -9.64
N ALA A 124 13.66 14.96 -10.81
CA ALA A 124 13.92 14.30 -12.09
C ALA A 124 14.23 15.29 -13.21
N SER A 125 14.87 14.79 -14.26
CA SER A 125 15.08 15.48 -15.52
C SER A 125 14.56 14.66 -16.69
N HIS A 126 14.07 15.31 -17.73
CA HIS A 126 13.66 14.66 -18.98
C HIS A 126 14.85 14.10 -19.78
N VAL A 127 16.03 14.63 -19.55
CA VAL A 127 17.27 14.25 -20.25
C VAL A 127 18.40 14.00 -19.27
N ARG A 128 19.34 13.16 -19.67
CA ARG A 128 20.56 12.93 -18.91
C ARG A 128 21.44 14.19 -18.91
N LYS A 129 21.63 14.84 -17.75
CA LYS A 129 22.46 16.03 -17.60
C LYS A 129 22.88 16.25 -16.13
N GLY A 130 24.00 16.95 -15.92
CA GLY A 130 24.47 17.34 -14.59
C GLY A 130 24.41 16.20 -13.59
N ARG A 131 23.68 16.40 -12.49
CA ARG A 131 23.48 15.40 -11.42
C ARG A 131 22.51 14.27 -11.78
N PHE A 132 21.65 14.46 -12.78
CA PHE A 132 20.66 13.46 -13.20
C PHE A 132 21.31 12.42 -14.12
N GLN A 133 21.81 11.34 -13.55
CA GLN A 133 22.62 10.33 -14.25
C GLN A 133 21.97 8.95 -14.34
N TYR A 134 20.98 8.65 -13.48
CA TYR A 134 20.39 7.32 -13.34
C TYR A 134 19.00 7.28 -13.99
N PRO A 135 18.78 6.35 -14.96
CA PRO A 135 17.53 6.31 -15.72
C PRO A 135 16.44 5.53 -15.01
N ILE A 136 15.21 6.02 -15.08
CA ILE A 136 13.99 5.23 -14.81
C ILE A 136 13.51 4.67 -16.14
N TYR A 137 13.35 3.35 -16.24
CA TYR A 137 13.01 2.68 -17.49
C TYR A 137 11.52 2.32 -17.61
N LYS A 138 10.96 2.47 -18.82
CA LYS A 138 9.69 1.85 -19.22
C LYS A 138 9.86 0.37 -19.51
N SER A 139 8.76 -0.40 -19.50
CA SER A 139 8.76 -1.80 -19.84
C SER A 139 9.34 -2.05 -21.23
N PRO A 140 10.36 -2.91 -21.36
CA PRO A 140 10.86 -3.33 -22.67
C PRO A 140 9.78 -4.06 -23.47
N PRO A 141 9.69 -3.87 -24.79
CA PRO A 141 8.69 -4.55 -25.64
C PRO A 141 8.79 -6.08 -25.61
N ASP A 142 9.99 -6.59 -25.34
CA ASP A 142 10.31 -8.02 -25.25
C ASP A 142 10.20 -8.61 -23.83
N LEU A 143 9.78 -7.80 -22.84
CA LEU A 143 9.68 -8.22 -21.43
C LEU A 143 8.82 -9.46 -21.23
N ARG A 144 7.70 -9.57 -21.96
CA ARG A 144 6.77 -10.71 -21.84
C ARG A 144 7.27 -11.97 -22.54
N LYS A 145 8.19 -11.84 -23.52
CA LYS A 145 8.73 -12.93 -24.32
C LYS A 145 9.91 -13.62 -23.65
N LYS A 146 10.60 -12.91 -22.76
CA LYS A 146 11.81 -13.40 -22.07
C LYS A 146 11.55 -13.34 -20.56
N ARG A 147 11.30 -14.50 -19.94
CA ARG A 147 11.12 -14.59 -18.48
C ARG A 147 11.94 -15.75 -17.92
N PRO A 148 12.76 -15.48 -16.88
CA PRO A 148 13.07 -14.17 -16.32
C PRO A 148 13.83 -13.28 -17.32
N TYR A 149 13.61 -11.95 -17.22
CA TYR A 149 14.31 -10.94 -18.01
C TYR A 149 15.69 -10.64 -17.40
N HIS A 150 16.37 -9.59 -17.85
CA HIS A 150 17.67 -9.19 -17.28
C HIS A 150 17.56 -8.89 -15.78
N THR A 151 18.56 -9.30 -15.00
CA THR A 151 18.68 -8.97 -13.58
C THR A 151 18.97 -7.48 -13.39
N ARG A 152 18.80 -6.95 -12.16
CA ARG A 152 19.23 -5.60 -11.79
C ARG A 152 20.66 -5.32 -12.22
N HIS A 153 21.60 -6.19 -11.85
CA HIS A 153 23.01 -6.07 -12.23
C HIS A 153 23.21 -5.93 -13.75
N ALA A 154 22.52 -6.72 -14.54
CA ALA A 154 22.63 -6.65 -16.00
C ALA A 154 22.08 -5.32 -16.54
N ILE A 155 21.02 -4.77 -15.92
CA ILE A 155 20.40 -3.50 -16.32
C ILE A 155 21.28 -2.32 -15.88
N ASP A 156 21.57 -2.23 -14.57
CA ASP A 156 22.16 -1.05 -13.96
C ASP A 156 23.69 -1.00 -14.18
N CYS A 157 24.39 -2.14 -14.06
CA CYS A 157 25.84 -2.20 -14.14
C CYS A 157 26.37 -2.57 -15.53
N LYS A 158 25.70 -3.50 -16.24
CA LYS A 158 26.13 -3.92 -17.58
C LYS A 158 25.45 -3.17 -18.72
N GLY A 159 24.46 -2.31 -18.41
CA GLY A 159 23.80 -1.46 -19.39
C GLY A 159 22.94 -2.23 -20.41
N ALA A 160 22.31 -3.35 -20.01
CA ALA A 160 21.50 -4.19 -20.90
C ALA A 160 20.36 -3.46 -21.63
N LEU A 161 19.94 -2.29 -21.12
CA LEU A 161 18.90 -1.46 -21.74
C LEU A 161 19.43 -0.16 -22.37
N LYS A 162 20.72 0.11 -22.26
CA LYS A 162 21.33 1.33 -22.78
C LYS A 162 21.15 1.43 -24.30
N GLY A 163 20.76 2.61 -24.78
CA GLY A 163 20.56 2.90 -26.20
C GLY A 163 19.29 2.31 -26.81
N ARG A 164 18.38 1.75 -25.99
CA ARG A 164 17.11 1.19 -26.47
C ARG A 164 15.95 2.20 -26.46
N GLY A 165 16.19 3.45 -26.05
CA GLY A 165 15.15 4.50 -25.97
C GLY A 165 14.04 4.16 -24.98
N LEU A 166 14.42 3.54 -23.86
CA LEU A 166 13.49 3.08 -22.82
C LEU A 166 13.46 4.00 -21.59
N GLU A 167 14.29 5.04 -21.58
CA GLU A 167 14.41 5.98 -20.48
C GLU A 167 13.15 6.88 -20.42
N LEU A 168 12.47 6.91 -19.26
CA LEU A 168 11.32 7.78 -18.99
C LEU A 168 11.75 9.12 -18.40
N ALA A 169 12.75 9.08 -17.55
CA ALA A 169 13.32 10.20 -16.82
C ALA A 169 14.68 9.81 -16.27
N TRP A 170 15.41 10.81 -15.78
CA TRP A 170 16.71 10.66 -15.15
C TRP A 170 16.66 11.24 -13.74
N VAL A 171 17.21 10.55 -12.76
CA VAL A 171 17.27 10.97 -11.34
C VAL A 171 18.71 11.04 -10.86
N GLU A 172 18.91 11.60 -9.66
CA GLU A 172 20.22 11.87 -9.09
C GLU A 172 20.84 10.66 -8.39
N ASP A 173 19.99 9.82 -7.78
CA ASP A 173 20.39 8.75 -6.88
C ASP A 173 19.78 7.40 -7.30
N PRO A 174 20.58 6.34 -7.51
CA PRO A 174 20.08 5.01 -7.80
C PRO A 174 19.26 4.41 -6.62
N VAL A 175 19.50 4.89 -5.39
CA VAL A 175 18.72 4.49 -4.22
C VAL A 175 17.26 4.96 -4.36
N ASP A 176 17.01 6.14 -4.95
CA ASP A 176 15.67 6.62 -5.21
C ASP A 176 14.90 5.70 -6.17
N ILE A 177 15.57 5.20 -7.21
CA ILE A 177 14.98 4.24 -8.14
C ILE A 177 14.67 2.92 -7.41
N PHE A 178 15.60 2.43 -6.60
CA PHE A 178 15.43 1.22 -5.83
C PHE A 178 14.23 1.32 -4.87
N MET A 179 14.13 2.42 -4.14
CA MET A 179 13.00 2.68 -3.23
C MET A 179 11.68 2.83 -4.00
N LEU A 180 11.68 3.54 -5.14
CA LEU A 180 10.54 3.64 -6.03
C LEU A 180 10.06 2.27 -6.52
N GLN A 181 10.98 1.36 -6.82
CA GLN A 181 10.67 0.00 -7.25
C GLN A 181 10.05 -0.85 -6.14
N ILE A 182 10.43 -0.62 -4.87
CA ILE A 182 9.80 -1.25 -3.71
C ILE A 182 8.37 -0.72 -3.53
N GLN A 183 8.18 0.61 -3.64
CA GLN A 183 6.88 1.26 -3.48
C GLN A 183 5.93 0.98 -4.66
N GLY A 184 6.46 0.66 -5.83
CA GLY A 184 5.70 0.35 -7.05
C GLY A 184 5.11 1.55 -7.78
N SER A 185 5.05 2.72 -7.16
CA SER A 185 4.64 3.99 -7.76
C SER A 185 5.22 5.18 -7.01
N GLY A 186 5.20 6.35 -7.63
CA GLY A 186 5.69 7.59 -7.03
C GLY A 186 5.38 8.80 -7.89
N ARG A 187 6.07 9.89 -7.63
CA ARG A 187 5.94 11.15 -8.35
C ARG A 187 7.32 11.64 -8.77
N LEU A 188 7.43 12.11 -9.99
CA LEU A 188 8.63 12.77 -10.50
C LEU A 188 8.37 14.27 -10.56
N ARG A 189 9.19 15.03 -9.85
CA ARG A 189 9.22 16.50 -9.91
C ARG A 189 10.29 16.92 -10.88
N PHE A 190 9.89 17.42 -12.04
CA PHE A 190 10.82 17.90 -13.05
C PHE A 190 11.31 19.33 -12.74
N GLU A 191 12.44 19.70 -13.37
CA GLU A 191 13.07 21.00 -13.17
C GLU A 191 12.22 22.18 -13.63
N ASP A 192 11.27 21.95 -14.54
CA ASP A 192 10.29 22.95 -14.99
C ASP A 192 9.13 23.14 -14.00
N GLY A 193 9.20 22.48 -12.83
CA GLY A 193 8.17 22.51 -11.79
C GLY A 193 7.01 21.55 -12.05
N SER A 194 6.94 20.89 -13.20
CA SER A 194 5.90 19.90 -13.47
C SER A 194 6.07 18.66 -12.61
N VAL A 195 4.94 18.08 -12.19
CA VAL A 195 4.92 16.82 -11.44
C VAL A 195 4.16 15.76 -12.23
N ARG A 196 4.76 14.60 -12.42
CA ARG A 196 4.16 13.46 -13.12
C ARG A 196 4.15 12.23 -12.21
N SER A 197 3.01 11.55 -12.15
CA SER A 197 2.97 10.22 -11.53
C SER A 197 3.81 9.23 -12.34
N VAL A 198 4.58 8.42 -11.66
CA VAL A 198 5.29 7.27 -12.20
C VAL A 198 4.64 6.01 -11.65
N LEU A 199 4.15 5.15 -12.53
CA LEU A 199 3.26 4.05 -12.22
C LEU A 199 3.91 2.73 -12.63
N TYR A 200 3.70 1.67 -11.85
CA TYR A 200 4.11 0.31 -12.18
C TYR A 200 3.63 -0.10 -13.59
N ASP A 201 4.50 -0.71 -14.37
CA ASP A 201 4.20 -1.20 -15.72
C ASP A 201 4.66 -2.64 -15.98
N GLY A 202 5.44 -3.20 -15.09
CA GLY A 202 5.92 -4.57 -15.18
C GLY A 202 7.15 -4.85 -14.33
N GLN A 203 7.53 -6.10 -14.25
CA GLN A 203 8.72 -6.54 -13.53
C GLN A 203 9.46 -7.66 -14.29
N ASN A 204 10.75 -7.83 -14.00
CA ASN A 204 11.65 -8.72 -14.75
C ASN A 204 11.46 -10.22 -14.49
N GLY A 205 10.64 -10.63 -13.54
CA GLY A 205 10.37 -12.05 -13.22
C GLY A 205 11.34 -12.69 -12.23
N HIS A 206 12.33 -11.97 -11.73
CA HIS A 206 13.21 -12.44 -10.67
C HIS A 206 12.57 -12.29 -9.30
N LYS A 207 12.96 -13.19 -8.37
CA LYS A 207 12.50 -13.15 -6.99
C LYS A 207 13.04 -11.90 -6.29
N TYR A 208 12.15 -11.21 -5.56
CA TYR A 208 12.53 -10.09 -4.72
C TYR A 208 13.35 -10.55 -3.52
N VAL A 209 14.44 -9.85 -3.26
CA VAL A 209 15.30 -10.01 -2.07
C VAL A 209 15.23 -8.71 -1.26
N ALA A 210 14.78 -8.81 -0.01
CA ALA A 210 14.63 -7.64 0.87
C ALA A 210 16.02 -7.13 1.31
N LEU A 211 16.36 -5.91 0.91
CA LEU A 211 17.65 -5.30 1.22
C LEU A 211 17.91 -5.20 2.72
N GLY A 212 16.90 -4.81 3.52
CA GLY A 212 17.04 -4.73 4.97
C GLY A 212 17.45 -6.05 5.60
N ARG A 213 16.92 -7.19 5.11
CA ARG A 213 17.35 -8.52 5.56
C ARG A 213 18.82 -8.78 5.20
N VAL A 214 19.22 -8.45 3.99
CA VAL A 214 20.64 -8.62 3.56
C VAL A 214 21.58 -7.80 4.45
N MET A 215 21.19 -6.56 4.78
CA MET A 215 21.98 -5.69 5.65
C MET A 215 22.09 -6.24 7.08
N VAL A 216 21.02 -6.83 7.62
CA VAL A 216 21.06 -7.52 8.92
C VAL A 216 21.95 -8.76 8.86
N ASP A 217 21.77 -9.61 7.84
CA ASP A 217 22.55 -10.82 7.65
C ASP A 217 24.07 -10.53 7.48
N ARG A 218 24.42 -9.35 6.94
CA ARG A 218 25.80 -8.84 6.83
C ARG A 218 26.30 -8.06 8.05
N GLY A 219 25.45 -7.88 9.09
CA GLY A 219 25.81 -7.14 10.32
C GLY A 219 25.92 -5.62 10.12
N LEU A 220 25.33 -5.06 9.07
CA LEU A 220 25.37 -3.63 8.75
C LEU A 220 24.29 -2.82 9.49
N LEU A 221 23.18 -3.46 9.84
CA LEU A 221 22.08 -2.92 10.65
C LEU A 221 21.61 -3.99 11.64
N LYS A 222 21.13 -3.57 12.80
CA LYS A 222 20.42 -4.48 13.71
C LYS A 222 18.99 -4.66 13.24
N ARG A 223 18.40 -5.84 13.53
CA ARG A 223 17.06 -6.20 13.08
C ARG A 223 15.99 -5.20 13.54
N GLU A 224 16.08 -4.75 14.77
CA GLU A 224 15.18 -3.79 15.41
C GLU A 224 15.29 -2.36 14.87
N GLU A 225 16.40 -2.06 14.18
CA GLU A 225 16.67 -0.75 13.61
C GLU A 225 16.29 -0.65 12.12
N VAL A 226 15.90 -1.78 11.49
CA VAL A 226 15.63 -1.81 10.05
C VAL A 226 14.36 -1.05 9.72
N SER A 227 14.50 0.02 8.97
CA SER A 227 13.43 0.80 8.36
C SER A 227 13.88 1.29 6.98
N MET A 228 12.97 1.80 6.16
CA MET A 228 13.34 2.45 4.88
C MET A 228 14.27 3.64 5.10
N PHE A 229 14.08 4.34 6.24
CA PHE A 229 14.89 5.49 6.62
C PHE A 229 16.32 5.06 6.98
N SER A 230 16.49 4.10 7.90
CA SER A 230 17.83 3.64 8.32
C SER A 230 18.63 3.00 7.19
N ILE A 231 17.96 2.26 6.28
CA ILE A 231 18.59 1.73 5.06
C ILE A 231 19.10 2.87 4.19
N ARG A 232 18.27 3.90 3.93
CA ARG A 232 18.67 5.05 3.11
C ARG A 232 19.81 5.84 3.75
N GLU A 233 19.74 6.10 5.05
CA GLU A 233 20.78 6.81 5.82
C GLU A 233 22.11 6.06 5.75
N TRP A 234 22.07 4.73 5.97
CA TRP A 234 23.25 3.90 5.88
C TRP A 234 23.89 3.93 4.48
N LEU A 235 23.06 3.79 3.42
CA LEU A 235 23.55 3.86 2.02
C LEU A 235 24.13 5.24 1.69
N ALA A 236 23.56 6.32 2.17
CA ALA A 236 24.08 7.68 1.98
C ALA A 236 25.45 7.86 2.65
N ALA A 237 25.68 7.22 3.81
CA ALA A 237 26.96 7.23 4.51
C ALA A 237 28.03 6.31 3.87
N HIS A 238 27.64 5.36 3.00
CA HIS A 238 28.53 4.35 2.40
C HIS A 238 28.34 4.27 0.87
N PRO A 239 28.60 5.34 0.12
CA PRO A 239 28.30 5.41 -1.32
C PRO A 239 29.06 4.37 -2.16
N ASP A 240 30.23 3.91 -1.70
CA ASP A 240 31.04 2.87 -2.30
C ASP A 240 30.39 1.47 -2.25
N GLN A 241 29.47 1.23 -1.32
CA GLN A 241 28.80 -0.04 -1.14
C GLN A 241 27.36 -0.08 -1.73
N VAL A 242 26.85 1.05 -2.20
CA VAL A 242 25.49 1.16 -2.74
C VAL A 242 25.23 0.15 -3.84
N THR A 243 26.09 0.11 -4.87
CA THR A 243 25.90 -0.79 -6.02
C THR A 243 25.88 -2.26 -5.60
N ASP A 244 26.84 -2.69 -4.77
CA ASP A 244 26.91 -4.07 -4.29
C ASP A 244 25.66 -4.48 -3.52
N LEU A 245 25.18 -3.60 -2.64
CA LEU A 245 24.00 -3.86 -1.84
C LEU A 245 22.70 -3.89 -2.68
N LEU A 246 22.51 -2.93 -3.58
CA LEU A 246 21.33 -2.92 -4.45
C LEU A 246 21.30 -4.14 -5.37
N ASP A 247 22.46 -4.61 -5.87
CA ASP A 247 22.57 -5.78 -6.74
C ASP A 247 22.21 -7.10 -6.07
N THR A 248 22.19 -7.17 -4.73
CA THR A 248 21.70 -8.35 -4.00
C THR A 248 20.24 -8.68 -4.31
N ASN A 249 19.46 -7.67 -4.74
CA ASN A 249 18.10 -7.87 -5.21
C ASN A 249 18.04 -7.93 -6.74
N PRO A 250 17.94 -9.12 -7.36
CA PRO A 250 17.90 -9.26 -8.81
C PRO A 250 16.59 -8.78 -9.45
N SER A 251 15.54 -8.56 -8.62
CA SER A 251 14.24 -8.06 -9.08
C SER A 251 14.35 -6.63 -9.59
N TYR A 252 13.68 -6.32 -10.70
CA TYR A 252 13.63 -5.00 -11.30
C TYR A 252 12.21 -4.65 -11.74
N VAL A 253 11.75 -3.46 -11.38
CA VAL A 253 10.43 -2.95 -11.74
C VAL A 253 10.57 -1.88 -12.82
N PHE A 254 9.71 -1.97 -13.83
CA PHE A 254 9.58 -1.01 -14.93
C PHE A 254 8.35 -0.14 -14.72
N PHE A 255 8.40 1.07 -15.28
CA PHE A 255 7.38 2.08 -15.02
C PHE A 255 6.78 2.67 -16.31
N LYS A 256 5.70 3.42 -16.15
CA LYS A 256 5.15 4.33 -17.15
C LYS A 256 4.78 5.65 -16.49
N LEU A 257 4.81 6.73 -17.26
CA LEU A 257 4.33 8.01 -16.78
C LEU A 257 2.79 8.05 -16.84
N GLY A 258 2.19 8.56 -15.79
CA GLY A 258 0.77 8.90 -15.76
C GLY A 258 0.45 10.01 -16.77
N LYS A 259 -0.83 10.18 -17.12
CA LYS A 259 -1.24 11.28 -18.00
C LYS A 259 -0.96 12.62 -17.31
N PRO A 260 -0.55 13.68 -18.06
CA PRO A 260 -0.41 15.02 -17.51
C PRO A 260 -1.70 15.48 -16.80
N GLY A 261 -1.56 16.18 -15.67
CA GLY A 261 -2.71 16.67 -14.89
C GLY A 261 -3.49 15.59 -14.13
N THR A 262 -3.12 14.31 -14.24
CA THR A 262 -3.69 13.24 -13.38
C THR A 262 -2.75 12.97 -12.22
N SER A 263 -3.22 13.17 -11.00
CA SER A 263 -2.51 12.82 -9.77
C SER A 263 -3.03 11.51 -9.18
N GLY A 264 -2.18 10.81 -8.42
CA GLY A 264 -2.51 9.66 -7.60
C GLY A 264 -2.21 8.31 -8.23
N SER A 265 -1.76 7.41 -7.37
CA SER A 265 -1.42 6.03 -7.70
C SER A 265 -2.63 5.21 -8.11
N LYS A 266 -2.38 4.20 -8.92
CA LYS A 266 -3.36 3.14 -9.22
C LYS A 266 -2.95 1.86 -8.55
N GLY A 267 -3.89 1.27 -7.83
CA GLY A 267 -3.73 -0.07 -7.28
C GLY A 267 -3.94 -1.17 -8.33
N SER A 268 -3.80 -2.41 -7.89
CA SER A 268 -3.96 -3.62 -8.73
C SER A 268 -5.35 -3.76 -9.34
N MET A 269 -6.36 -3.07 -8.82
CA MET A 269 -7.68 -2.94 -9.46
C MET A 269 -7.63 -2.16 -10.80
N GLY A 270 -6.51 -1.55 -11.16
CA GLY A 270 -6.40 -0.62 -12.28
C GLY A 270 -7.08 0.74 -12.04
N ARG A 271 -7.47 1.02 -10.81
CA ARG A 271 -8.20 2.22 -10.36
C ARG A 271 -7.39 3.01 -9.34
N ARG A 272 -7.70 4.30 -9.20
CA ARG A 272 -7.03 5.18 -8.24
C ARG A 272 -7.26 4.71 -6.81
N ILE A 273 -6.21 4.76 -6.01
CA ILE A 273 -6.23 4.45 -4.58
C ILE A 273 -6.23 5.75 -3.76
N THR A 274 -6.66 5.64 -2.52
CA THR A 274 -6.86 6.78 -1.61
C THR A 274 -5.98 6.61 -0.37
N PRO A 275 -5.17 7.62 -0.01
CA PRO A 275 -4.37 7.58 1.21
C PRO A 275 -5.21 7.25 2.45
N TRP A 276 -4.64 6.47 3.37
CA TRP A 276 -5.22 6.09 4.66
C TRP A 276 -6.52 5.26 4.60
N VAL A 277 -7.00 4.97 3.38
CA VAL A 277 -8.21 4.18 3.12
C VAL A 277 -7.88 2.92 2.34
N SER A 278 -7.06 3.04 1.30
CA SER A 278 -6.67 1.89 0.45
C SER A 278 -5.58 1.06 1.11
N VAL A 279 -5.69 -0.25 0.96
CA VAL A 279 -4.69 -1.19 1.45
C VAL A 279 -4.33 -2.22 0.39
N ALA A 280 -3.08 -2.66 0.41
CA ALA A 280 -2.63 -3.83 -0.34
C ALA A 280 -2.78 -5.08 0.54
N THR A 281 -3.32 -6.14 -0.05
CA THR A 281 -3.64 -7.40 0.63
C THR A 281 -3.32 -8.61 -0.24
N ASP A 282 -3.28 -9.79 0.38
CA ASP A 282 -3.33 -11.06 -0.34
C ASP A 282 -4.78 -11.32 -0.81
N GLN A 283 -4.96 -11.43 -2.13
CA GLN A 283 -6.27 -11.59 -2.74
C GLN A 283 -6.96 -12.91 -2.38
N SER A 284 -6.21 -13.91 -1.92
CA SER A 284 -6.76 -15.18 -1.43
C SER A 284 -7.34 -15.07 -0.01
N VAL A 285 -7.00 -13.98 0.70
CA VAL A 285 -7.41 -13.73 2.09
C VAL A 285 -8.40 -12.57 2.16
N LEU A 286 -8.03 -11.41 1.62
CA LEU A 286 -8.85 -10.20 1.58
C LEU A 286 -8.90 -9.69 0.13
N PRO A 287 -9.89 -10.12 -0.68
CA PRO A 287 -9.99 -9.73 -2.07
C PRO A 287 -10.29 -8.25 -2.25
N ASN A 288 -9.82 -7.69 -3.37
CA ASN A 288 -10.08 -6.32 -3.76
C ASN A 288 -11.58 -6.01 -3.80
N GLY A 289 -11.94 -4.85 -3.28
CA GLY A 289 -13.32 -4.37 -3.22
C GLY A 289 -14.07 -4.76 -1.94
N LEU A 290 -13.44 -5.50 -1.05
CA LEU A 290 -14.03 -5.84 0.25
C LEU A 290 -14.10 -4.59 1.15
N LEU A 291 -15.14 -4.50 1.98
CA LEU A 291 -15.22 -3.47 3.03
C LEU A 291 -14.66 -4.03 4.33
N THR A 292 -13.66 -3.36 4.86
CA THR A 292 -12.98 -3.78 6.09
C THR A 292 -12.89 -2.65 7.11
N LEU A 293 -12.77 -3.01 8.38
CA LEU A 293 -12.28 -2.12 9.44
C LEU A 293 -10.98 -2.71 9.97
N MET A 294 -9.99 -1.86 10.14
CA MET A 294 -8.70 -2.19 10.74
C MET A 294 -8.56 -1.53 12.10
N ASN A 295 -8.03 -2.31 13.03
CA ASN A 295 -7.66 -1.85 14.36
C ASN A 295 -6.19 -2.19 14.59
N VAL A 296 -5.35 -1.19 14.56
CA VAL A 296 -3.89 -1.31 14.70
C VAL A 296 -3.35 -0.06 15.40
N THR A 297 -2.13 -0.08 15.89
CA THR A 297 -1.42 1.12 16.34
C THR A 297 -0.47 1.60 15.27
N LEU A 298 -0.46 2.91 15.01
CA LEU A 298 0.49 3.57 14.11
C LEU A 298 1.65 4.17 14.93
N PRO A 299 2.85 4.31 14.35
CA PRO A 299 3.92 5.09 14.95
C PRO A 299 3.49 6.56 15.05
N ASP A 300 3.79 7.22 16.18
CA ASP A 300 3.64 8.67 16.30
C ASP A 300 4.76 9.43 15.56
N GLU A 301 4.63 10.76 15.46
CA GLU A 301 5.62 11.59 14.76
C GLU A 301 7.00 11.58 15.44
N GLY A 302 7.09 11.23 16.73
CA GLY A 302 8.34 11.07 17.48
C GLY A 302 8.91 9.65 17.45
N GLY A 303 8.15 8.66 16.99
CA GLY A 303 8.54 7.25 16.93
C GLY A 303 8.60 6.56 18.30
N GLU A 304 8.34 7.27 19.40
CA GLU A 304 8.43 6.73 20.77
C GLU A 304 7.10 6.16 21.27
N HIS A 305 5.98 6.59 20.70
CA HIS A 305 4.65 6.17 21.11
C HIS A 305 3.86 5.58 19.95
N SER A 306 2.93 4.72 20.28
CA SER A 306 2.02 4.12 19.30
C SER A 306 0.64 4.73 19.45
N VAL A 307 0.11 5.29 18.37
CA VAL A 307 -1.22 5.87 18.33
C VAL A 307 -2.22 4.85 17.80
N PRO A 308 -3.25 4.49 18.59
CA PRO A 308 -4.27 3.58 18.10
C PRO A 308 -4.99 4.13 16.87
N PHE A 309 -5.24 3.26 15.89
CA PHE A 309 -5.84 3.59 14.61
C PHE A 309 -6.97 2.63 14.28
N ASN A 310 -8.20 3.14 14.36
CA ASN A 310 -9.38 2.47 13.85
C ASN A 310 -9.74 3.11 12.52
N ALA A 311 -9.79 2.32 11.46
CA ALA A 311 -10.00 2.83 10.12
C ALA A 311 -10.96 1.96 9.31
N LEU A 312 -11.88 2.61 8.60
CA LEU A 312 -12.59 1.97 7.48
C LEU A 312 -11.65 1.90 6.29
N THR A 313 -11.39 0.71 5.80
CA THR A 313 -10.40 0.47 4.75
C THR A 313 -10.97 -0.38 3.63
N LEU A 314 -10.32 -0.28 2.48
CA LEU A 314 -10.71 -0.97 1.26
C LEU A 314 -9.48 -1.67 0.67
N PRO A 315 -9.44 -3.01 0.63
CA PRO A 315 -8.51 -3.73 -0.23
C PRO A 315 -8.68 -3.27 -1.67
N GLN A 316 -7.66 -2.58 -2.20
CA GLN A 316 -7.67 -1.97 -3.54
C GLN A 316 -6.36 -2.19 -4.28
N ASP A 317 -5.40 -2.83 -3.60
CA ASP A 317 -4.07 -3.06 -4.14
C ASP A 317 -3.51 -4.43 -3.74
N THR A 318 -2.36 -4.78 -4.30
CA THR A 318 -1.58 -5.99 -3.99
C THR A 318 -0.11 -5.66 -4.00
N GLY A 319 0.67 -6.37 -3.18
CA GLY A 319 2.12 -6.28 -3.18
C GLY A 319 2.77 -7.67 -3.36
N GLY A 320 3.93 -7.71 -4.00
CA GLY A 320 4.68 -8.96 -4.19
C GLY A 320 5.04 -9.65 -2.87
N ALA A 321 5.31 -8.86 -1.83
CA ALA A 321 5.64 -9.30 -0.48
C ALA A 321 4.41 -9.40 0.44
N ILE A 322 3.25 -8.94 0.01
CA ILE A 322 2.03 -8.93 0.82
C ILE A 322 1.30 -10.26 0.63
N LYS A 323 1.51 -11.19 1.57
CA LYS A 323 1.00 -12.56 1.53
C LYS A 323 0.35 -12.95 2.84
N ARG A 324 -0.70 -13.79 2.74
CA ARG A 324 -1.46 -14.30 3.89
C ARG A 324 -2.00 -13.16 4.77
N ASN A 325 -1.79 -13.25 6.07
CA ASN A 325 -2.24 -12.28 7.07
C ASN A 325 -1.28 -11.07 7.16
N ARG A 326 -1.05 -10.41 6.03
CA ARG A 326 -0.33 -9.15 5.95
C ARG A 326 -1.14 -8.10 5.20
N VAL A 327 -1.11 -6.90 5.72
CA VAL A 327 -1.77 -5.72 5.15
C VAL A 327 -0.74 -4.61 5.02
N ASP A 328 -0.77 -3.91 3.89
CA ASP A 328 0.11 -2.77 3.64
C ASP A 328 -0.74 -1.53 3.40
N LEU A 329 -0.68 -0.56 4.32
CA LEU A 329 -1.49 0.65 4.30
C LEU A 329 -0.91 1.67 3.32
N PHE A 330 -1.71 2.15 2.39
CA PHE A 330 -1.33 3.26 1.52
C PHE A 330 -1.39 4.57 2.30
N CYS A 331 -0.24 5.13 2.63
CA CYS A 331 -0.12 6.36 3.42
C CYS A 331 -0.20 7.64 2.57
N GLY A 332 -0.12 7.53 1.23
CA GLY A 332 -0.10 8.70 0.34
C GLY A 332 1.30 9.26 0.13
N ASN A 333 1.48 10.57 0.21
CA ASN A 333 2.77 11.25 0.03
C ASN A 333 3.03 12.28 1.15
N GLY A 334 4.25 12.79 1.23
CA GLY A 334 4.68 13.78 2.22
C GLY A 334 5.32 13.14 3.46
N GLU A 335 5.71 13.98 4.41
CA GLU A 335 6.51 13.57 5.58
C GLU A 335 5.79 12.56 6.47
N THR A 336 4.55 12.82 6.86
CA THR A 336 3.75 11.91 7.69
C THR A 336 3.55 10.55 7.00
N ALA A 337 3.31 10.54 5.69
CA ALA A 337 3.17 9.29 4.92
C ALA A 337 4.48 8.50 4.89
N THR A 338 5.60 9.18 4.64
CA THR A 338 6.94 8.58 4.63
C THR A 338 7.29 8.02 6.00
N HIS A 339 7.05 8.80 7.06
CA HIS A 339 7.30 8.36 8.44
C HIS A 339 6.48 7.12 8.79
N THR A 340 5.16 7.17 8.62
CA THR A 340 4.30 6.02 8.94
C THR A 340 4.68 4.78 8.13
N ALA A 341 4.90 4.92 6.83
CA ALA A 341 5.31 3.81 5.98
C ALA A 341 6.68 3.22 6.35
N SER A 342 7.58 4.04 6.90
CA SER A 342 8.92 3.60 7.30
C SER A 342 8.93 2.82 8.63
N TYR A 343 8.04 3.16 9.55
CA TYR A 343 8.07 2.64 10.93
C TYR A 343 6.88 1.74 11.29
N LEU A 344 5.85 1.65 10.45
CA LEU A 344 4.72 0.78 10.70
C LEU A 344 5.12 -0.70 10.49
N ASP A 345 5.27 -1.42 11.59
CA ASP A 345 5.46 -2.87 11.65
C ASP A 345 4.78 -3.42 12.91
N ASN A 346 3.45 -3.36 12.93
CA ASN A 346 2.64 -3.73 14.08
C ASN A 346 1.66 -4.86 13.73
N ARG A 347 1.18 -5.56 14.77
CA ARG A 347 0.07 -6.50 14.62
C ARG A 347 -1.25 -5.83 14.97
N GLY A 348 -2.32 -6.22 14.29
CA GLY A 348 -3.65 -5.69 14.52
C GLY A 348 -4.78 -6.55 13.98
N ALA A 349 -5.99 -6.18 14.32
CA ALA A 349 -7.20 -6.89 13.94
C ALA A 349 -7.79 -6.39 12.63
N VAL A 350 -8.36 -7.32 11.86
CA VAL A 350 -9.14 -7.03 10.64
C VAL A 350 -10.55 -7.56 10.81
N PHE A 351 -11.52 -6.68 10.58
CA PHE A 351 -12.95 -7.00 10.59
C PHE A 351 -13.52 -6.80 9.20
N LEU A 352 -14.39 -7.72 8.77
CA LEU A 352 -15.20 -7.60 7.56
C LEU A 352 -16.56 -7.02 7.94
N LEU A 353 -17.03 -6.04 7.19
CA LEU A 353 -18.37 -5.47 7.28
C LEU A 353 -19.19 -6.01 6.09
N LEU A 354 -20.06 -6.96 6.37
CA LEU A 354 -20.89 -7.64 5.39
C LEU A 354 -22.33 -7.13 5.44
N PRO A 355 -23.06 -7.02 4.32
CA PRO A 355 -24.45 -6.60 4.36
C PRO A 355 -25.28 -7.58 5.20
N ARG A 356 -26.23 -7.05 5.96
CA ARG A 356 -27.27 -7.84 6.62
C ARG A 356 -28.37 -8.19 5.66
#